data_4480fbd027ebfa32da60d8a8e3e6fd43
#
_entry.id   4480fbd027ebfa32da60d8a8e3e6fd43
#
_cell.length_a   1.000
_cell.length_b   1.000
_cell.length_c   1.000
_cell.angle_alpha   90.00
_cell.angle_beta   90.00
_cell.angle_gamma   90.00
#
_symmetry.space_group_name_H-M   'P 1'
#
loop_
_entity.id
_entity.type
_entity.pdbx_description
1 polymer ?
#
loop_
_entity_poly.entity_id
_entity_poly.type
_entity_poly.pdbx_seq_one_letter_code
_entity_poly.pdbx_strand_id
1 'polypeptide(L)'
;MLFLISHRHSVEKCPGNEGKEAVDKHYRSLQVDVARRLGIKLVALYTAPIEHARFIVLQTDSFEALRDYLEPLYLIGSVEIFPVSSFSERVHNLEERLEPAPTDYYCMSCRVNFFENEMEAHVGHKYYNQKQMEEIWPHELGGEAGGG
;
A
#
# COMPACT_ATOMS: atom_id res chain seq x y z
N MET A 1 10.89 -1.01 1.03
CA MET A 1 9.73 -1.79 0.55
C MET A 1 8.95 -2.33 1.76
N LEU A 2 7.60 -2.38 1.70
CA LEU A 2 6.74 -2.92 2.76
C LEU A 2 6.44 -4.39 2.50
N PHE A 3 6.47 -5.22 3.53
CA PHE A 3 6.19 -6.65 3.47
C PHE A 3 5.16 -7.05 4.52
N LEU A 4 4.23 -7.92 4.12
CA LEU A 4 3.39 -8.71 5.02
C LEU A 4 3.95 -10.13 5.05
N ILE A 5 4.24 -10.62 6.24
CA ILE A 5 4.75 -11.98 6.47
C ILE A 5 3.67 -12.78 7.20
N SER A 6 3.38 -13.97 6.68
CA SER A 6 2.55 -14.97 7.34
C SER A 6 3.44 -16.13 7.74
N HIS A 7 3.45 -16.47 9.02
CA HIS A 7 4.17 -17.63 9.56
C HIS A 7 3.16 -18.58 10.21
N ARG A 8 3.35 -19.87 9.96
CA ARG A 8 2.61 -20.96 10.63
C ARG A 8 3.54 -22.07 11.03
N HIS A 9 3.30 -22.67 12.21
CA HIS A 9 4.00 -23.85 12.64
C HIS A 9 3.00 -24.89 13.16
N SER A 10 3.38 -26.16 13.13
CA SER A 10 2.55 -27.23 13.69
C SER A 10 2.59 -27.22 15.22
N VAL A 11 1.62 -27.87 15.82
CA VAL A 11 1.55 -28.02 17.30
C VAL A 11 2.82 -28.63 17.83
N GLU A 12 3.39 -29.65 17.15
CA GLU A 12 4.58 -30.37 17.56
C GLU A 12 5.83 -29.49 17.58
N LYS A 13 5.91 -28.52 16.68
CA LYS A 13 7.02 -27.55 16.57
C LYS A 13 6.80 -26.26 17.36
N CYS A 14 5.73 -26.21 18.15
CA CYS A 14 5.44 -25.03 18.95
C CYS A 14 6.48 -24.84 20.05
N PRO A 15 7.15 -23.68 20.14
CA PRO A 15 8.09 -23.39 21.23
C PRO A 15 7.48 -23.57 22.63
N GLY A 16 6.15 -23.47 22.75
CA GLY A 16 5.43 -23.70 23.99
C GLY A 16 5.59 -25.12 24.55
N ASN A 17 5.88 -26.12 23.71
CA ASN A 17 6.11 -27.50 24.14
C ASN A 17 7.46 -27.69 24.81
N GLU A 18 8.42 -26.82 24.54
CA GLU A 18 9.76 -26.84 25.13
C GLU A 18 9.84 -26.00 26.41
N GLY A 19 8.76 -25.35 26.79
CA GLY A 19 8.62 -24.57 28.01
C GLY A 19 8.90 -23.07 27.86
N LYS A 20 8.80 -22.39 28.99
CA LYS A 20 8.83 -20.91 29.03
C LYS A 20 10.11 -20.33 28.46
N GLU A 21 11.25 -20.92 28.70
CA GLU A 21 12.55 -20.41 28.26
C GLU A 21 12.65 -20.38 26.70
N ALA A 22 12.19 -21.46 26.06
CA ALA A 22 12.14 -21.54 24.61
C ALA A 22 11.19 -20.50 24.01
N VAL A 23 10.03 -20.31 24.62
CA VAL A 23 9.08 -19.27 24.25
C VAL A 23 9.71 -17.88 24.37
N ASP A 24 10.32 -17.56 25.50
CA ASP A 24 10.96 -16.26 25.75
C ASP A 24 12.10 -16.01 24.74
N LYS A 25 12.94 -17.00 24.47
CA LYS A 25 14.02 -16.91 23.48
C LYS A 25 13.46 -16.63 22.09
N HIS A 26 12.42 -17.34 21.68
CA HIS A 26 11.79 -17.17 20.38
C HIS A 26 11.15 -15.79 20.24
N TYR A 27 10.44 -15.30 21.27
CA TYR A 27 9.87 -13.96 21.24
C TYR A 27 10.93 -12.85 21.23
N ARG A 28 12.03 -13.03 21.96
CA ARG A 28 13.14 -12.04 21.96
C ARG A 28 13.77 -11.87 20.60
N SER A 29 13.87 -12.94 19.79
CA SER A 29 14.45 -12.87 18.45
C SER A 29 13.64 -12.02 17.46
N LEU A 30 12.36 -11.77 17.77
CA LEU A 30 11.44 -11.02 16.90
C LEU A 30 11.10 -9.61 17.43
N GLN A 31 11.81 -9.13 18.43
CA GLN A 31 11.54 -7.83 19.03
C GLN A 31 11.99 -6.66 18.14
N VAL A 32 11.44 -5.50 18.43
CA VAL A 32 11.70 -4.25 17.70
C VAL A 32 13.18 -3.86 17.67
N ASP A 33 13.90 -4.12 18.77
CA ASP A 33 15.33 -3.81 18.86
C ASP A 33 16.19 -4.73 17.97
N VAL A 34 15.80 -5.98 17.78
CA VAL A 34 16.45 -6.90 16.82
C VAL A 34 16.19 -6.42 15.39
N ALA A 35 14.95 -6.13 15.04
CA ALA A 35 14.59 -5.59 13.75
C ALA A 35 15.40 -4.30 13.44
N ARG A 36 15.47 -3.39 14.40
CA ARG A 36 16.20 -2.12 14.24
C ARG A 36 17.68 -2.32 14.00
N ARG A 37 18.34 -3.27 14.69
CA ARG A 37 19.77 -3.58 14.46
C ARG A 37 20.03 -4.09 13.05
N LEU A 38 19.06 -4.74 12.43
CA LEU A 38 19.13 -5.22 11.03
C LEU A 38 18.67 -4.17 10.01
N GLY A 39 18.37 -2.93 10.43
CA GLY A 39 17.86 -1.89 9.54
C GLY A 39 16.42 -2.10 9.09
N ILE A 40 15.65 -2.88 9.86
CA ILE A 40 14.24 -3.16 9.59
C ILE A 40 13.36 -2.26 10.46
N LYS A 41 12.36 -1.63 9.84
CA LYS A 41 11.27 -0.95 10.54
C LYS A 41 10.13 -1.94 10.76
N LEU A 42 9.98 -2.45 11.97
CA LEU A 42 8.82 -3.24 12.35
C LEU A 42 7.59 -2.32 12.50
N VAL A 43 6.55 -2.58 11.70
CA VAL A 43 5.31 -1.79 11.68
C VAL A 43 4.28 -2.42 12.61
N ALA A 44 4.08 -3.74 12.51
CA ALA A 44 3.15 -4.48 13.35
C ALA A 44 3.58 -5.94 13.50
N LEU A 45 3.23 -6.55 14.63
CA LEU A 45 3.40 -7.97 14.89
C LEU A 45 2.16 -8.49 15.63
N TYR A 46 1.49 -9.45 15.04
CA TYR A 46 0.30 -10.09 15.60
C TYR A 46 0.54 -11.58 15.76
N THR A 47 -0.03 -12.15 16.81
CA THR A 47 -0.02 -13.60 17.05
C THR A 47 -1.43 -14.12 17.17
N ALA A 48 -1.70 -15.25 16.55
CA ALA A 48 -2.91 -16.04 16.70
C ALA A 48 -2.53 -17.38 17.37
N PRO A 49 -2.50 -17.43 18.71
CA PRO A 49 -1.94 -18.58 19.44
C PRO A 49 -2.67 -19.89 19.17
N ILE A 50 -4.00 -19.86 19.04
CA ILE A 50 -4.83 -21.02 18.76
C ILE A 50 -4.51 -21.61 17.39
N GLU A 51 -4.23 -20.76 16.41
CA GLU A 51 -3.95 -21.12 15.03
C GLU A 51 -2.45 -21.43 14.81
N HIS A 52 -1.61 -21.32 15.84
CA HIS A 52 -0.16 -21.38 15.72
C HIS A 52 0.39 -20.53 14.58
N ALA A 53 -0.21 -19.32 14.42
CA ALA A 53 0.10 -18.40 13.34
C ALA A 53 0.60 -17.06 13.87
N ARG A 54 1.38 -16.38 13.02
CA ARG A 54 1.89 -15.04 13.28
C ARG A 54 1.87 -14.22 12.00
N PHE A 55 1.54 -12.94 12.14
CA PHE A 55 1.54 -11.99 11.06
C PHE A 55 2.47 -10.82 11.42
N ILE A 56 3.40 -10.53 10.54
CA ILE A 56 4.39 -9.47 10.74
C ILE A 56 4.27 -8.49 9.57
N VAL A 57 4.17 -7.20 9.87
CA VAL A 57 4.28 -6.14 8.88
C VAL A 57 5.56 -5.38 9.14
N LEU A 58 6.43 -5.33 8.17
CA LEU A 58 7.73 -4.66 8.28
C LEU A 58 8.14 -3.96 6.99
N GLN A 59 9.04 -2.99 7.12
CA GLN A 59 9.62 -2.28 6.01
C GLN A 59 11.14 -2.43 6.01
N THR A 60 11.69 -2.84 4.88
CA THR A 60 13.13 -2.91 4.62
C THR A 60 13.40 -2.84 3.12
N ASP A 61 14.61 -2.42 2.75
CA ASP A 61 15.10 -2.45 1.38
C ASP A 61 16.21 -3.52 1.20
N SER A 62 16.53 -4.25 2.27
CA SER A 62 17.50 -5.33 2.26
C SER A 62 16.81 -6.69 2.39
N PHE A 63 16.95 -7.53 1.36
CA PHE A 63 16.48 -8.91 1.39
C PHE A 63 17.29 -9.76 2.39
N GLU A 64 18.58 -9.45 2.55
CA GLU A 64 19.46 -10.13 3.49
C GLU A 64 19.01 -9.88 4.94
N ALA A 65 18.73 -8.61 5.29
CA ALA A 65 18.19 -8.26 6.59
C ALA A 65 16.83 -8.95 6.86
N LEU A 66 15.97 -9.01 5.84
CA LEU A 66 14.68 -9.71 5.92
C LEU A 66 14.86 -11.19 6.24
N ARG A 67 15.76 -11.86 5.51
CA ARG A 67 16.09 -13.27 5.73
C ARG A 67 16.60 -13.51 7.15
N ASP A 68 17.55 -12.73 7.61
CA ASP A 68 18.19 -12.88 8.92
C ASP A 68 17.20 -12.63 10.06
N TYR A 69 16.30 -11.67 9.90
CA TYR A 69 15.24 -11.42 10.87
C TYR A 69 14.22 -12.56 10.97
N LEU A 70 13.90 -13.20 9.84
CA LEU A 70 12.91 -14.27 9.77
C LEU A 70 13.49 -15.67 10.03
N GLU A 71 14.82 -15.80 10.14
CA GLU A 71 15.47 -17.09 10.37
C GLU A 71 14.86 -17.91 11.51
N PRO A 72 14.56 -17.34 12.71
CA PRO A 72 13.93 -18.09 13.80
C PRO A 72 12.57 -18.69 13.46
N LEU A 73 11.86 -18.11 12.49
CA LEU A 73 10.56 -18.58 12.03
C LEU A 73 10.70 -19.74 11.05
N TYR A 74 11.68 -19.68 10.13
CA TYR A 74 11.97 -20.77 9.18
C TYR A 74 12.35 -22.07 9.88
N LEU A 75 12.98 -21.99 11.05
CA LEU A 75 13.41 -23.17 11.81
C LEU A 75 12.24 -23.98 12.38
N ILE A 76 11.11 -23.34 12.64
CA ILE A 76 9.96 -23.98 13.30
C ILE A 76 8.74 -24.15 12.41
N GLY A 77 8.68 -23.47 11.25
CA GLY A 77 7.48 -23.52 10.42
C GLY A 77 7.66 -23.01 9.01
N SER A 78 6.53 -22.78 8.35
CA SER A 78 6.46 -22.18 7.05
C SER A 78 6.38 -20.65 7.17
N VAL A 79 7.03 -19.95 6.26
CA VAL A 79 6.99 -18.48 6.15
C VAL A 79 6.63 -18.10 4.73
N GLU A 80 5.60 -17.30 4.60
CA GLU A 80 5.17 -16.70 3.34
C GLU A 80 5.42 -15.20 3.41
N ILE A 81 6.00 -14.63 2.37
CA ILE A 81 6.40 -13.23 2.31
C ILE A 81 5.69 -12.57 1.13
N PHE A 82 4.87 -11.56 1.42
CA PHE A 82 4.13 -10.80 0.43
C PHE A 82 4.65 -9.36 0.38
N PRO A 83 5.20 -8.88 -0.74
CA PRO A 83 5.40 -7.47 -0.93
C PRO A 83 4.04 -6.79 -1.03
N VAL A 84 3.84 -5.73 -0.26
CA VAL A 84 2.56 -5.02 -0.17
C VAL A 84 2.77 -3.52 -0.29
N SER A 85 1.72 -2.80 -0.69
CA SER A 85 1.65 -1.34 -0.62
C SER A 85 0.50 -0.94 0.29
N SER A 86 0.59 0.23 0.93
CA SER A 86 -0.54 0.76 1.68
C SER A 86 -1.68 1.10 0.73
N PHE A 87 -2.91 0.93 1.19
CA PHE A 87 -4.09 1.28 0.40
C PHE A 87 -4.10 2.78 0.06
N SER A 88 -3.72 3.64 1.00
CA SER A 88 -3.62 5.09 0.80
C SER A 88 -2.60 5.49 -0.28
N GLU A 89 -1.39 4.89 -0.27
CA GLU A 89 -0.43 5.11 -1.36
C GLU A 89 -0.97 4.65 -2.71
N ARG A 90 -1.68 3.53 -2.72
CA ARG A 90 -2.25 3.00 -3.96
C ARG A 90 -3.37 3.87 -4.50
N VAL A 91 -4.23 4.39 -3.62
CA VAL A 91 -5.31 5.32 -4.01
C VAL A 91 -4.71 6.62 -4.54
N HIS A 92 -3.75 7.21 -3.85
CA HIS A 92 -3.07 8.42 -4.31
C HIS A 92 -2.40 8.24 -5.68
N ASN A 93 -1.65 7.15 -5.86
CA ASN A 93 -1.05 6.81 -7.15
C ASN A 93 -2.08 6.53 -8.25
N LEU A 94 -3.28 6.04 -7.89
CA LEU A 94 -4.38 5.85 -8.83
C LEU A 94 -5.01 7.19 -9.20
N GLU A 95 -5.21 8.07 -8.25
CA GLU A 95 -5.72 9.43 -8.48
C GLU A 95 -4.78 10.21 -9.40
N GLU A 96 -3.46 10.20 -9.12
CA GLU A 96 -2.46 10.81 -10.02
C GLU A 96 -2.46 10.20 -11.44
N ARG A 97 -2.76 8.91 -11.57
CA ARG A 97 -2.80 8.22 -12.88
C ARG A 97 -4.15 8.35 -13.58
N LEU A 98 -5.20 8.61 -12.82
CA LEU A 98 -6.56 8.77 -13.31
C LEU A 98 -6.93 10.25 -13.48
N GLU A 99 -6.10 11.18 -13.01
CA GLU A 99 -6.25 12.56 -13.42
C GLU A 99 -6.16 12.60 -14.96
N PRO A 100 -7.25 12.98 -15.63
CA PRO A 100 -7.21 13.12 -17.07
C PRO A 100 -6.07 14.08 -17.40
N ALA A 101 -5.23 13.70 -18.35
CA ALA A 101 -4.23 14.62 -18.86
C ALA A 101 -4.91 15.97 -19.15
N PRO A 102 -4.33 17.09 -18.69
CA PRO A 102 -4.96 18.39 -18.87
C PRO A 102 -5.25 18.56 -20.36
N THR A 103 -6.52 18.59 -20.69
CA THR A 103 -6.98 18.80 -22.06
C THR A 103 -7.08 20.29 -22.32
N ASP A 104 -6.75 20.71 -23.53
CA ASP A 104 -6.72 22.13 -23.86
C ASP A 104 -8.11 22.75 -23.96
N TYR A 105 -9.10 21.89 -24.32
CA TYR A 105 -10.46 22.35 -24.67
C TYR A 105 -11.55 21.36 -24.23
N TYR A 106 -12.74 21.91 -23.98
CA TYR A 106 -13.98 21.17 -23.80
C TYR A 106 -15.00 21.52 -24.89
N CYS A 107 -15.52 20.52 -25.60
CA CYS A 107 -16.54 20.70 -26.61
C CYS A 107 -17.94 20.57 -26.01
N MET A 108 -18.71 21.64 -26.04
CA MET A 108 -20.10 21.68 -25.56
C MET A 108 -21.05 20.82 -26.40
N SER A 109 -20.81 20.73 -27.71
CA SER A 109 -21.65 19.96 -28.61
C SER A 109 -21.48 18.46 -28.46
N CYS A 110 -20.23 17.99 -28.29
CA CYS A 110 -19.89 16.58 -28.11
C CYS A 110 -19.87 16.15 -26.64
N ARG A 111 -19.74 17.09 -25.70
CA ARG A 111 -19.57 16.87 -24.26
C ARG A 111 -18.30 16.06 -23.91
N VAL A 112 -17.22 16.35 -24.60
CA VAL A 112 -15.91 15.69 -24.40
C VAL A 112 -14.79 16.69 -24.26
N ASN A 113 -13.79 16.34 -23.50
CA ASN A 113 -12.51 17.05 -23.46
C ASN A 113 -11.66 16.59 -24.65
N PHE A 114 -10.87 17.50 -25.24
CA PHE A 114 -10.01 17.20 -26.37
C PHE A 114 -8.75 18.06 -26.37
N PHE A 115 -7.74 17.64 -27.12
CA PHE A 115 -6.47 18.36 -27.28
C PHE A 115 -6.50 19.28 -28.50
N GLU A 116 -5.59 20.27 -28.54
CA GLU A 116 -5.47 21.21 -29.67
C GLU A 116 -5.30 20.50 -31.03
N ASN A 117 -4.58 19.39 -31.06
CA ASN A 117 -4.38 18.59 -32.28
C ASN A 117 -5.65 17.89 -32.80
N GLU A 118 -6.71 17.85 -32.00
CA GLU A 118 -8.02 17.26 -32.36
C GLU A 118 -9.05 18.30 -32.82
N MET A 119 -8.66 19.57 -32.94
CA MET A 119 -9.53 20.69 -33.32
C MET A 119 -10.29 20.43 -34.62
N GLU A 120 -9.70 19.77 -35.60
CA GLU A 120 -10.35 19.47 -36.89
C GLU A 120 -11.63 18.65 -36.72
N ALA A 121 -11.67 17.75 -35.75
CA ALA A 121 -12.88 16.95 -35.45
C ALA A 121 -14.00 17.76 -34.80
N HIS A 122 -13.70 18.95 -34.32
CA HIS A 122 -14.64 19.86 -33.64
C HIS A 122 -14.93 21.15 -34.41
N VAL A 123 -14.59 21.22 -35.71
CA VAL A 123 -14.90 22.38 -36.58
C VAL A 123 -16.40 22.63 -36.58
N GLY A 124 -16.77 23.88 -36.28
CA GLY A 124 -18.16 24.30 -36.19
C GLY A 124 -18.87 24.00 -34.85
N HIS A 125 -18.21 23.34 -33.96
CA HIS A 125 -18.71 23.09 -32.60
C HIS A 125 -18.35 24.28 -31.67
N LYS A 126 -19.17 24.48 -30.64
CA LYS A 126 -18.87 25.43 -29.57
C LYS A 126 -17.97 24.72 -28.54
N TYR A 127 -16.80 25.29 -28.30
CA TYR A 127 -15.84 24.78 -27.30
C TYR A 127 -15.26 25.91 -26.46
N TYR A 128 -14.71 25.52 -25.29
CA TYR A 128 -14.07 26.42 -24.35
C TYR A 128 -12.67 25.87 -24.02
N ASN A 129 -11.70 26.78 -23.89
CA ASN A 129 -10.39 26.40 -23.32
C ASN A 129 -10.47 26.30 -21.82
N GLN A 130 -9.42 25.73 -21.20
CA GLN A 130 -9.37 25.47 -19.75
C GLN A 130 -9.66 26.74 -18.94
N LYS A 131 -9.08 27.88 -19.30
CA LYS A 131 -9.28 29.15 -18.60
C LYS A 131 -10.75 29.62 -18.67
N GLN A 132 -11.39 29.46 -19.80
CA GLN A 132 -12.81 29.79 -19.96
C GLN A 132 -13.72 28.84 -19.20
N MET A 133 -13.32 27.55 -19.07
CA MET A 133 -14.05 26.60 -18.25
C MET A 133 -13.97 26.95 -16.77
N GLU A 134 -12.81 27.33 -16.24
CA GLU A 134 -12.63 27.80 -14.88
C GLU A 134 -13.46 29.03 -14.53
N GLU A 135 -13.64 29.94 -15.50
CA GLU A 135 -14.49 31.14 -15.35
C GLU A 135 -15.99 30.80 -15.35
N ILE A 136 -16.41 29.80 -16.12
CA ILE A 136 -17.83 29.41 -16.29
C ILE A 136 -18.30 28.47 -15.16
N TRP A 137 -17.44 27.58 -14.69
CA TRP A 137 -17.75 26.57 -13.63
C TRP A 137 -16.86 26.70 -12.40
N PRO A 138 -16.73 27.86 -11.77
CA PRO A 138 -15.86 28.05 -10.62
C PRO A 138 -16.29 27.26 -9.37
N HIS A 139 -17.47 26.64 -9.36
CA HIS A 139 -18.08 26.02 -8.19
C HIS A 139 -18.33 24.51 -8.30
N GLU A 140 -18.13 23.88 -9.45
CA GLU A 140 -18.41 22.44 -9.60
C GLU A 140 -17.20 21.54 -9.32
N LEU A 141 -15.98 22.09 -9.28
CA LEU A 141 -14.76 21.32 -8.97
C LEU A 141 -14.37 21.35 -7.48
N GLY A 142 -15.10 22.08 -6.66
CA GLY A 142 -14.88 22.21 -5.23
C GLY A 142 -16.09 21.78 -4.40
N GLY A 143 -16.70 20.64 -4.69
CA GLY A 143 -17.80 20.10 -3.89
C GLY A 143 -17.32 19.72 -2.50
N GLU A 144 -17.40 20.66 -1.56
CA GLU A 144 -17.36 20.35 -0.13
C GLU A 144 -18.47 19.31 0.16
N ALA A 145 -18.05 18.13 0.60
CA ALA A 145 -18.94 17.18 1.26
C ALA A 145 -19.45 17.84 2.54
N GLY A 146 -20.54 18.60 2.43
CA GLY A 146 -21.28 19.13 3.56
C GLY A 146 -21.84 17.98 4.37
N GLY A 147 -21.40 17.88 5.64
CA GLY A 147 -21.90 16.95 6.62
C GLY A 147 -23.41 17.20 6.89
N GLY A 148 -24.10 16.12 7.13
CA GLY A 148 -25.42 15.98 7.70
C GLY A 148 -25.49 14.66 8.45
#